data_0a633ea7a03b4e3c99e5fbd48664184a
#
_entry.id   0a633ea7a03b4e3c99e5fbd48664184a
#
_cell.length_a   1.000
_cell.length_b   1.000
_cell.length_c   1.000
_cell.angle_alpha   90.00
_cell.angle_beta   90.00
_cell.angle_gamma   90.00
#
_symmetry.space_group_name_H-M   'P 1'
#
loop_
_entity.id
_entity.type
_entity.pdbx_description
1 polymer ?
#
loop_
_entity_poly.entity_id
_entity_poly.type
_entity_poly.pdbx_seq_one_letter_code
_entity_poly.pdbx_strand_id
1 'polypeptide(L)'
;MSQPAKLLDVVRRTLRTNRYSRRTEEAYVGWIVRFLRFSDLRHPRDLAAPDVERFLCHLANEGRVAAATQNQALAALLFLYAKVLGTKLPWLDGLTRAYRPARLPTALSRPEVAVLLRCLPPLTNLVASLLYGSGLRLLESLQLRIKDLDFARSTITVREGKGDRDRHTLFPAPLHARLRKHLEYVHRQWCADVAAGAGFVALPHALDRKYVNADREWPWQWVFPATRTYCHAETGKIRRHHLHETVVQKEVHIAARVAGLAKNATPHTFRHSFATHLLEDGYDIRTIQKLLGHRDVRTTMIYTHVLGRGPQGVRSPLEGLLDGGGALDGPGAAPAEGMRRAAIGPQGKDPRRPSAGRDRRSCCGSLRLRG
;
A
#
# COMPACT_ATOMS: atom_id res chain seq x y z
N MET A 1 -9.71 11.69 -47.49
CA MET A 1 -10.66 11.31 -46.38
C MET A 1 -9.93 10.36 -45.44
N SER A 2 -9.61 10.79 -44.23
CA SER A 2 -8.93 9.91 -43.22
C SER A 2 -9.92 8.83 -42.76
N GLN A 3 -9.47 7.57 -42.74
CA GLN A 3 -10.25 6.46 -42.15
C GLN A 3 -10.69 6.82 -40.71
N PRO A 4 -11.94 6.50 -40.32
CA PRO A 4 -12.39 6.74 -38.95
C PRO A 4 -11.47 6.03 -37.99
N ALA A 5 -10.95 6.78 -37.00
CA ALA A 5 -10.04 6.23 -36.00
C ALA A 5 -10.72 5.06 -35.24
N LYS A 6 -10.04 3.91 -35.14
CA LYS A 6 -10.56 2.76 -34.40
C LYS A 6 -10.85 3.16 -32.95
N LEU A 7 -11.97 2.71 -32.40
CA LEU A 7 -12.43 3.05 -31.04
C LEU A 7 -11.30 2.97 -30.00
N LEU A 8 -10.52 1.89 -29.99
CA LEU A 8 -9.45 1.71 -29.03
C LEU A 8 -8.31 2.72 -29.18
N ASP A 9 -8.07 3.24 -30.38
CA ASP A 9 -7.06 4.28 -30.60
C ASP A 9 -7.54 5.63 -30.06
N VAL A 10 -8.84 5.90 -30.19
CA VAL A 10 -9.47 7.08 -29.55
C VAL A 10 -9.38 6.97 -28.03
N VAL A 11 -9.69 5.80 -27.46
CA VAL A 11 -9.57 5.53 -26.00
C VAL A 11 -8.14 5.79 -25.55
N ARG A 12 -7.13 5.20 -26.19
CA ARG A 12 -5.71 5.40 -25.84
C ARG A 12 -5.31 6.87 -25.92
N ARG A 13 -5.68 7.56 -27.03
CA ARG A 13 -5.40 8.99 -27.19
C ARG A 13 -6.02 9.80 -26.07
N THR A 14 -7.29 9.57 -25.74
CA THR A 14 -8.00 10.28 -24.67
C THR A 14 -7.37 10.03 -23.29
N LEU A 15 -6.95 8.79 -22.99
CA LEU A 15 -6.24 8.45 -21.75
C LEU A 15 -4.91 9.22 -21.65
N ARG A 16 -4.12 9.25 -22.73
CA ARG A 16 -2.84 9.97 -22.81
C ARG A 16 -3.01 11.49 -22.69
N THR A 17 -4.01 12.06 -23.36
CA THR A 17 -4.35 13.49 -23.24
C THR A 17 -4.71 13.86 -21.80
N ASN A 18 -5.42 12.98 -21.08
CA ASN A 18 -5.75 13.17 -19.67
C ASN A 18 -4.63 12.73 -18.72
N ARG A 19 -3.42 12.47 -19.21
CA ARG A 19 -2.22 12.09 -18.44
C ARG A 19 -2.40 10.87 -17.54
N TYR A 20 -3.20 9.89 -17.96
CA TYR A 20 -3.27 8.61 -17.28
C TYR A 20 -1.97 7.82 -17.46
N SER A 21 -1.58 7.06 -16.42
CA SER A 21 -0.40 6.20 -16.51
C SER A 21 -0.59 5.10 -17.56
N ARG A 22 0.51 4.64 -18.17
CA ARG A 22 0.50 3.52 -19.11
C ARG A 22 -0.19 2.28 -18.52
N ARG A 23 0.03 1.96 -17.26
CA ARG A 23 -0.62 0.85 -16.56
C ARG A 23 -2.15 1.03 -16.48
N THR A 24 -2.62 2.26 -16.26
CA THR A 24 -4.06 2.58 -16.28
C THR A 24 -4.61 2.45 -17.70
N GLU A 25 -3.86 2.91 -18.71
CA GLU A 25 -4.23 2.75 -20.13
C GLU A 25 -4.41 1.28 -20.48
N GLU A 26 -3.43 0.43 -20.16
CA GLU A 26 -3.49 -1.01 -20.40
C GLU A 26 -4.67 -1.68 -19.69
N ALA A 27 -4.90 -1.33 -18.42
CA ALA A 27 -6.02 -1.86 -17.64
C ALA A 27 -7.38 -1.43 -18.20
N TYR A 28 -7.55 -0.16 -18.53
CA TYR A 28 -8.82 0.37 -19.05
C TYR A 28 -9.13 -0.20 -20.43
N VAL A 29 -8.15 -0.23 -21.33
CA VAL A 29 -8.28 -0.86 -22.64
C VAL A 29 -8.64 -2.35 -22.50
N GLY A 30 -7.97 -3.05 -21.58
CA GLY A 30 -8.26 -4.46 -21.30
C GLY A 30 -9.72 -4.70 -20.84
N TRP A 31 -10.26 -3.83 -19.96
CA TRP A 31 -11.64 -3.92 -19.52
C TRP A 31 -12.64 -3.57 -20.62
N ILE A 32 -12.35 -2.56 -21.42
CA ILE A 32 -13.19 -2.17 -22.57
C ILE A 32 -13.25 -3.31 -23.58
N VAL A 33 -12.11 -3.94 -23.90
CA VAL A 33 -12.08 -5.09 -24.82
C VAL A 33 -12.90 -6.28 -24.26
N ARG A 34 -12.81 -6.57 -22.96
CA ARG A 34 -13.61 -7.62 -22.33
C ARG A 34 -15.10 -7.33 -22.40
N PHE A 35 -15.50 -6.07 -22.14
CA PHE A 35 -16.89 -5.64 -22.26
C PHE A 35 -17.42 -5.79 -23.69
N LEU A 36 -16.64 -5.36 -24.69
CA LEU A 36 -17.02 -5.50 -26.10
C LEU A 36 -17.20 -6.96 -26.50
N ARG A 37 -16.28 -7.84 -26.06
CA ARG A 37 -16.41 -9.29 -26.32
C ARG A 37 -17.63 -9.90 -25.66
N PHE A 38 -17.95 -9.48 -24.43
CA PHE A 38 -19.14 -9.93 -23.72
C PHE A 38 -20.43 -9.47 -24.42
N SER A 39 -20.38 -8.36 -25.13
CA SER A 39 -21.52 -7.77 -25.86
C SER A 39 -21.51 -8.11 -27.35
N ASP A 40 -20.90 -9.24 -27.77
CA ASP A 40 -20.85 -9.74 -29.14
C ASP A 40 -20.24 -8.72 -30.13
N LEU A 41 -19.24 -7.97 -29.68
CA LEU A 41 -18.51 -6.92 -30.44
C LEU A 41 -19.42 -5.81 -30.97
N ARG A 42 -20.64 -5.63 -30.42
CA ARG A 42 -21.50 -4.49 -30.76
C ARG A 42 -20.80 -3.18 -30.42
N HIS A 43 -21.10 -2.14 -31.20
CA HIS A 43 -20.51 -0.85 -30.93
C HIS A 43 -21.03 -0.25 -29.60
N PRO A 44 -20.18 0.34 -28.73
CA PRO A 44 -20.63 0.82 -27.40
C PRO A 44 -21.74 1.87 -27.44
N ARG A 45 -21.91 2.60 -28.55
CA ARG A 45 -23.03 3.54 -28.74
C ARG A 45 -24.37 2.83 -28.84
N ASP A 46 -24.38 1.56 -29.25
CA ASP A 46 -25.58 0.74 -29.40
C ASP A 46 -25.84 -0.09 -28.13
N LEU A 47 -25.00 0.09 -27.12
CA LEU A 47 -25.11 -0.55 -25.81
C LEU A 47 -25.58 0.47 -24.78
N ALA A 48 -26.52 0.04 -23.95
CA ALA A 48 -27.15 0.88 -22.93
C ALA A 48 -26.79 0.39 -21.51
N ALA A 49 -27.39 1.02 -20.55
CA ALA A 49 -27.34 0.72 -19.12
C ALA A 49 -27.43 -0.76 -18.78
N PRO A 50 -28.45 -1.46 -19.22
CA PRO A 50 -28.61 -2.88 -18.89
C PRO A 50 -27.46 -3.76 -19.37
N ASP A 51 -26.79 -3.36 -20.47
CA ASP A 51 -25.64 -4.12 -21.00
C ASP A 51 -24.44 -4.00 -20.06
N VAL A 52 -24.19 -2.80 -19.52
CA VAL A 52 -23.10 -2.57 -18.53
C VAL A 52 -23.41 -3.30 -17.22
N GLU A 53 -24.66 -3.24 -16.75
CA GLU A 53 -25.08 -3.96 -15.53
C GLU A 53 -24.92 -5.46 -15.69
N ARG A 54 -25.40 -6.03 -16.81
CA ARG A 54 -25.21 -7.47 -17.12
C ARG A 54 -23.75 -7.87 -17.10
N PHE A 55 -22.87 -7.06 -17.70
CA PHE A 55 -21.43 -7.32 -17.67
C PHE A 55 -20.85 -7.29 -16.25
N LEU A 56 -21.23 -6.31 -15.43
CA LEU A 56 -20.77 -6.21 -14.05
C LEU A 56 -21.31 -7.36 -13.19
N CYS A 57 -22.58 -7.75 -13.39
CA CYS A 57 -23.16 -8.92 -12.75
C CYS A 57 -22.48 -10.23 -13.17
N HIS A 58 -22.20 -10.39 -14.46
CA HIS A 58 -21.40 -11.52 -14.97
C HIS A 58 -20.00 -11.58 -14.32
N LEU A 59 -19.31 -10.45 -14.19
CA LEU A 59 -18.01 -10.41 -13.50
C LEU A 59 -18.11 -10.84 -12.04
N ALA A 60 -19.19 -10.44 -11.34
CA ALA A 60 -19.40 -10.79 -9.95
C ALA A 60 -19.79 -12.26 -9.75
N ASN A 61 -20.76 -12.74 -10.51
CA ASN A 61 -21.39 -14.06 -10.31
C ASN A 61 -20.62 -15.19 -10.98
N GLU A 62 -20.31 -15.05 -12.26
CA GLU A 62 -19.64 -16.07 -13.06
C GLU A 62 -18.13 -15.90 -13.00
N GLY A 63 -17.63 -14.67 -13.17
CA GLY A 63 -16.20 -14.35 -13.08
C GLY A 63 -15.65 -14.41 -11.67
N ARG A 64 -16.49 -14.41 -10.64
CA ARG A 64 -16.15 -14.40 -9.20
C ARG A 64 -15.02 -13.43 -8.86
N VAL A 65 -14.99 -12.27 -9.54
CA VAL A 65 -13.93 -11.29 -9.34
C VAL A 65 -14.12 -10.55 -8.02
N ALA A 66 -13.00 -10.13 -7.42
CA ALA A 66 -13.07 -9.29 -6.21
C ALA A 66 -13.77 -7.95 -6.50
N ALA A 67 -14.46 -7.39 -5.51
CA ALA A 67 -15.14 -6.09 -5.59
C ALA A 67 -14.24 -4.96 -6.13
N ALA A 68 -12.94 -4.96 -5.77
CA ALA A 68 -11.98 -3.99 -6.30
C ALA A 68 -11.77 -4.13 -7.82
N THR A 69 -11.80 -5.34 -8.33
CA THR A 69 -11.65 -5.66 -9.76
C THR A 69 -12.90 -5.24 -10.54
N GLN A 70 -14.09 -5.51 -9.99
CA GLN A 70 -15.36 -5.07 -10.55
C GLN A 70 -15.45 -3.53 -10.60
N ASN A 71 -15.04 -2.86 -9.53
CA ASN A 71 -14.99 -1.39 -9.48
C ASN A 71 -13.99 -0.79 -10.47
N GLN A 72 -12.89 -1.50 -10.77
CA GLN A 72 -11.95 -1.07 -11.82
C GLN A 72 -12.56 -1.20 -13.21
N ALA A 73 -13.30 -2.30 -13.48
CA ALA A 73 -14.04 -2.46 -14.73
C ALA A 73 -15.08 -1.35 -14.89
N LEU A 74 -15.87 -1.07 -13.86
CA LEU A 74 -16.83 0.04 -13.86
C LEU A 74 -16.15 1.37 -14.16
N ALA A 75 -15.03 1.68 -13.53
CA ALA A 75 -14.30 2.94 -13.77
C ALA A 75 -13.82 3.06 -15.23
N ALA A 76 -13.40 1.95 -15.86
CA ALA A 76 -13.01 1.94 -17.27
C ALA A 76 -14.19 2.18 -18.20
N LEU A 77 -15.37 1.61 -17.90
CA LEU A 77 -16.60 1.83 -18.69
C LEU A 77 -17.14 3.25 -18.50
N LEU A 78 -17.13 3.78 -17.28
CA LEU A 78 -17.46 5.19 -17.03
C LEU A 78 -16.58 6.15 -17.82
N PHE A 79 -15.28 5.86 -17.88
CA PHE A 79 -14.35 6.62 -18.70
C PHE A 79 -14.71 6.53 -20.19
N LEU A 80 -15.00 5.34 -20.70
CA LEU A 80 -15.39 5.12 -22.09
C LEU A 80 -16.60 5.98 -22.46
N TYR A 81 -17.68 5.87 -21.70
CA TYR A 81 -18.92 6.58 -22.03
C TYR A 81 -18.76 8.09 -21.82
N ALA A 82 -18.28 8.53 -20.66
CA ALA A 82 -18.24 9.96 -20.32
C ALA A 82 -17.18 10.74 -21.09
N LYS A 83 -15.97 10.14 -21.33
CA LYS A 83 -14.82 10.89 -21.88
C LYS A 83 -14.53 10.59 -23.35
N VAL A 84 -14.91 9.42 -23.85
CA VAL A 84 -14.63 9.00 -25.22
C VAL A 84 -15.86 9.15 -26.10
N LEU A 85 -17.01 8.67 -25.64
CA LEU A 85 -18.26 8.71 -26.40
C LEU A 85 -19.06 10.00 -26.17
N GLY A 86 -18.76 10.76 -25.11
CA GLY A 86 -19.50 11.98 -24.75
C GLY A 86 -20.91 11.75 -24.25
N THR A 87 -21.25 10.49 -23.94
CA THR A 87 -22.60 10.09 -23.50
C THR A 87 -22.64 10.17 -21.97
N LYS A 88 -23.48 11.04 -21.42
CA LYS A 88 -23.83 10.99 -20.00
C LYS A 88 -24.81 9.83 -19.80
N LEU A 89 -24.48 8.93 -18.92
CA LEU A 89 -25.35 7.86 -18.49
C LEU A 89 -25.88 8.21 -17.10
N PRO A 90 -27.02 8.92 -17.00
CA PRO A 90 -27.52 9.50 -15.74
C PRO A 90 -27.71 8.48 -14.61
N TRP A 91 -27.98 7.24 -14.98
CA TRP A 91 -28.23 6.12 -14.05
C TRP A 91 -26.92 5.45 -13.56
N LEU A 92 -25.75 5.73 -14.16
CA LEU A 92 -24.47 5.26 -13.64
C LEU A 92 -24.12 5.92 -12.31
N ASP A 93 -24.70 7.07 -12.00
CA ASP A 93 -24.59 7.72 -10.68
C ASP A 93 -25.32 6.90 -9.59
N GLY A 94 -26.32 6.08 -9.98
CA GLY A 94 -27.03 5.14 -9.10
C GLY A 94 -26.41 3.75 -8.98
N LEU A 95 -25.41 3.40 -9.82
CA LEU A 95 -24.72 2.11 -9.71
C LEU A 95 -23.93 2.03 -8.40
N THR A 96 -24.46 1.25 -7.48
CA THR A 96 -23.79 0.96 -6.21
C THR A 96 -22.46 0.27 -6.50
N ARG A 97 -21.37 0.94 -6.17
CA ARG A 97 -20.05 0.31 -6.22
C ARG A 97 -20.06 -0.93 -5.32
N ALA A 98 -19.50 -2.02 -5.82
CA ALA A 98 -19.38 -3.23 -5.02
C ALA A 98 -18.73 -2.91 -3.66
N TYR A 99 -19.42 -3.30 -2.58
CA TYR A 99 -18.96 -3.05 -1.22
C TYR A 99 -17.58 -3.69 -1.01
N ARG A 100 -16.66 -2.89 -0.57
CA ARG A 100 -15.32 -3.33 -0.23
C ARG A 100 -15.12 -3.19 1.27
N PRO A 101 -15.14 -4.30 2.03
CA PRO A 101 -14.83 -4.24 3.44
C PRO A 101 -13.43 -3.65 3.65
N ALA A 102 -13.31 -2.72 4.57
CA ALA A 102 -12.01 -2.16 4.95
C ALA A 102 -11.19 -3.28 5.60
N ARG A 103 -10.14 -3.72 4.92
CA ARG A 103 -9.17 -4.65 5.51
C ARG A 103 -8.08 -3.83 6.18
N LEU A 104 -7.81 -4.15 7.44
CA LEU A 104 -6.67 -3.58 8.14
C LEU A 104 -5.37 -4.00 7.42
N PRO A 105 -4.44 -3.08 7.17
CA PRO A 105 -3.18 -3.42 6.55
C PRO A 105 -2.36 -4.34 7.46
N THR A 106 -1.79 -5.38 6.90
CA THR A 106 -0.90 -6.27 7.63
C THR A 106 0.41 -5.55 7.91
N ALA A 107 0.74 -5.33 9.18
CA ALA A 107 2.06 -4.92 9.64
C ALA A 107 2.80 -6.11 10.25
N LEU A 108 4.09 -6.20 10.00
CA LEU A 108 4.99 -7.15 10.64
C LEU A 108 5.57 -6.51 11.91
N SER A 109 5.77 -7.29 12.95
CA SER A 109 6.56 -6.86 14.10
C SER A 109 8.03 -6.66 13.74
N ARG A 110 8.79 -5.94 14.57
CA ARG A 110 10.24 -5.72 14.34
C ARG A 110 11.04 -7.03 14.19
N PRO A 111 10.82 -8.06 15.04
CA PRO A 111 11.46 -9.37 14.84
C PRO A 111 11.07 -10.04 13.52
N GLU A 112 9.78 -10.01 13.12
CA GLU A 112 9.32 -10.58 11.84
C GLU A 112 9.98 -9.87 10.65
N VAL A 113 10.10 -8.53 10.68
CA VAL A 113 10.82 -7.76 9.65
C VAL A 113 12.28 -8.19 9.58
N ALA A 114 12.96 -8.33 10.73
CA ALA A 114 14.36 -8.72 10.78
C ALA A 114 14.59 -10.13 10.23
N VAL A 115 13.71 -11.09 10.53
CA VAL A 115 13.78 -12.47 9.99
C VAL A 115 13.55 -12.43 8.49
N LEU A 116 12.51 -11.74 8.03
CA LEU A 116 12.18 -11.64 6.61
C LEU A 116 13.33 -11.04 5.80
N LEU A 117 13.93 -9.95 6.29
CA LEU A 117 15.08 -9.33 5.63
C LEU A 117 16.27 -10.28 5.51
N ARG A 118 16.57 -11.11 6.54
CA ARG A 118 17.65 -12.11 6.49
C ARG A 118 17.43 -13.20 5.44
N CYS A 119 16.18 -13.53 5.14
CA CYS A 119 15.83 -14.55 4.14
C CYS A 119 15.85 -14.03 2.70
N LEU A 120 16.03 -12.72 2.48
CA LEU A 120 16.05 -12.13 1.15
C LEU A 120 17.43 -12.17 0.50
N PRO A 121 17.51 -12.42 -0.82
CA PRO A 121 18.74 -12.24 -1.60
C PRO A 121 19.33 -10.82 -1.44
N PRO A 122 20.66 -10.64 -1.58
CA PRO A 122 21.32 -9.37 -1.26
C PRO A 122 20.73 -8.12 -1.90
N LEU A 123 20.38 -8.18 -3.19
CA LEU A 123 19.79 -7.06 -3.93
C LEU A 123 18.39 -6.73 -3.41
N THR A 124 17.54 -7.73 -3.30
CA THR A 124 16.15 -7.55 -2.81
C THR A 124 16.12 -7.19 -1.33
N ASN A 125 17.07 -7.70 -0.54
CA ASN A 125 17.26 -7.26 0.84
C ASN A 125 17.55 -5.74 0.90
N LEU A 126 18.40 -5.22 0.02
CA LEU A 126 18.72 -3.79 -0.02
C LEU A 126 17.47 -2.96 -0.40
N VAL A 127 16.71 -3.40 -1.40
CA VAL A 127 15.43 -2.76 -1.79
C VAL A 127 14.43 -2.82 -0.63
N ALA A 128 14.22 -3.98 -0.01
CA ALA A 128 13.30 -4.16 1.11
C ALA A 128 13.70 -3.34 2.34
N SER A 129 15.01 -3.24 2.62
CA SER A 129 15.55 -2.39 3.67
C SER A 129 15.26 -0.91 3.43
N LEU A 130 15.32 -0.44 2.17
CA LEU A 130 14.88 0.92 1.80
C LEU A 130 13.38 1.09 1.99
N LEU A 131 12.55 0.13 1.55
CA LEU A 131 11.11 0.19 1.74
C LEU A 131 10.73 0.33 3.22
N TYR A 132 11.38 -0.45 4.09
CA TYR A 132 11.15 -0.42 5.53
C TYR A 132 11.76 0.81 6.20
N GLY A 133 12.96 1.24 5.81
CA GLY A 133 13.66 2.34 6.48
C GLY A 133 13.26 3.74 5.98
N SER A 134 12.66 3.84 4.78
CA SER A 134 12.30 5.13 4.17
C SER A 134 10.80 5.26 3.89
N GLY A 135 10.02 4.21 4.08
CA GLY A 135 8.59 4.19 3.79
C GLY A 135 8.25 4.37 2.29
N LEU A 136 9.16 4.06 1.38
CA LEU A 136 8.94 4.18 -0.06
C LEU A 136 7.89 3.17 -0.57
N ARG A 137 7.20 3.51 -1.65
CA ARG A 137 6.45 2.51 -2.44
C ARG A 137 7.44 1.70 -3.27
N LEU A 138 7.08 0.45 -3.62
CA LEU A 138 7.96 -0.42 -4.40
C LEU A 138 8.47 0.25 -5.68
N LEU A 139 7.58 0.78 -6.51
CA LEU A 139 7.99 1.45 -7.74
C LEU A 139 8.80 2.73 -7.49
N GLU A 140 8.50 3.49 -6.43
CA GLU A 140 9.30 4.65 -6.04
C GLU A 140 10.74 4.24 -5.74
N SER A 141 10.94 3.14 -4.99
CA SER A 141 12.30 2.65 -4.69
C SER A 141 13.03 2.12 -5.92
N LEU A 142 12.33 1.43 -6.82
CA LEU A 142 12.94 0.89 -8.04
C LEU A 142 13.25 1.98 -9.09
N GLN A 143 12.49 3.06 -9.08
CA GLN A 143 12.66 4.19 -9.99
C GLN A 143 13.57 5.29 -9.44
N LEU A 144 14.24 5.07 -8.31
CA LEU A 144 15.24 6.00 -7.80
C LEU A 144 16.39 6.15 -8.80
N ARG A 145 16.80 7.40 -8.99
CA ARG A 145 17.99 7.78 -9.75
C ARG A 145 19.15 8.04 -8.81
N ILE A 146 20.37 7.95 -9.32
CA ILE A 146 21.58 8.24 -8.53
C ILE A 146 21.49 9.62 -7.87
N LYS A 147 21.04 10.62 -8.62
CA LYS A 147 20.89 12.02 -8.14
C LYS A 147 19.81 12.22 -7.07
N ASP A 148 18.95 11.21 -6.84
CA ASP A 148 17.88 11.31 -5.86
C ASP A 148 18.34 10.92 -4.45
N LEU A 149 19.58 10.45 -4.31
CA LEU A 149 20.21 10.02 -3.07
C LEU A 149 21.14 11.12 -2.54
N ASP A 150 20.78 11.73 -1.42
CA ASP A 150 21.64 12.67 -0.72
C ASP A 150 22.25 12.00 0.52
N PHE A 151 23.49 11.53 0.37
CA PHE A 151 24.25 10.88 1.45
C PHE A 151 24.67 11.86 2.55
N ALA A 152 24.85 13.15 2.21
CA ALA A 152 25.28 14.16 3.19
C ALA A 152 24.14 14.55 4.12
N ARG A 153 22.93 14.75 3.55
CA ARG A 153 21.74 15.11 4.30
C ARG A 153 20.94 13.91 4.79
N SER A 154 21.34 12.69 4.44
CA SER A 154 20.61 11.45 4.74
C SER A 154 19.16 11.53 4.28
N THR A 155 18.93 12.01 3.06
CA THR A 155 17.59 12.18 2.48
C THR A 155 17.50 11.53 1.09
N ILE A 156 16.30 11.03 0.78
CA ILE A 156 15.92 10.54 -0.55
C ILE A 156 14.87 11.47 -1.12
N THR A 157 15.10 11.95 -2.36
CA THR A 157 14.11 12.71 -3.11
C THR A 157 13.26 11.75 -3.93
N VAL A 158 11.97 11.68 -3.63
CA VAL A 158 10.99 10.92 -4.41
C VAL A 158 10.33 11.86 -5.40
N ARG A 159 10.59 11.62 -6.67
CA ARG A 159 10.02 12.44 -7.77
C ARG A 159 8.71 11.85 -8.24
N GLU A 160 7.81 12.70 -8.69
CA GLU A 160 6.54 12.31 -9.33
C GLU A 160 5.73 11.28 -8.51
N GLY A 161 5.73 11.42 -7.18
CA GLY A 161 4.89 10.62 -6.30
C GLY A 161 3.43 10.69 -6.75
N LYS A 162 2.57 9.79 -6.27
CA LYS A 162 1.14 9.78 -6.60
C LYS A 162 0.55 11.20 -6.46
N GLY A 163 0.36 11.88 -7.60
CA GLY A 163 -0.16 13.25 -7.65
C GLY A 163 0.85 14.34 -8.00
N ASP A 164 1.96 13.99 -8.66
CA ASP A 164 2.87 14.94 -9.32
C ASP A 164 3.53 15.94 -8.34
N ARG A 165 3.89 15.46 -7.12
CA ARG A 165 4.60 16.26 -6.13
C ARG A 165 5.84 15.53 -5.65
N ASP A 166 6.97 16.19 -5.75
CA ASP A 166 8.23 15.75 -5.16
C ASP A 166 8.12 15.79 -3.63
N ARG A 167 8.75 14.82 -2.97
CA ARG A 167 8.89 14.81 -1.51
C ARG A 167 10.26 14.29 -1.10
N HIS A 168 10.68 14.68 0.07
CA HIS A 168 11.85 14.11 0.72
C HIS A 168 11.40 13.08 1.77
N THR A 169 12.16 11.99 1.87
CA THR A 169 11.98 10.98 2.92
C THR A 169 13.33 10.59 3.51
N LEU A 170 13.29 9.80 4.58
CA LEU A 170 14.48 9.34 5.29
C LEU A 170 15.37 8.47 4.39
N PHE A 171 16.67 8.68 4.47
CA PHE A 171 17.68 7.78 3.95
C PHE A 171 18.45 7.17 5.13
N PRO A 172 18.14 5.93 5.56
CA PRO A 172 18.70 5.37 6.77
C PRO A 172 20.23 5.23 6.70
N ALA A 173 20.93 5.85 7.65
CA ALA A 173 22.39 5.84 7.72
C ALA A 173 23.00 4.42 7.68
N PRO A 174 22.40 3.38 8.33
CA PRO A 174 22.92 2.01 8.23
C PRO A 174 22.95 1.43 6.81
N LEU A 175 22.20 2.00 5.87
CA LEU A 175 22.19 1.55 4.47
C LEU A 175 23.24 2.25 3.61
N HIS A 176 23.86 3.35 4.07
CA HIS A 176 24.76 4.16 3.25
C HIS A 176 25.94 3.35 2.71
N ALA A 177 26.67 2.62 3.58
CA ALA A 177 27.81 1.83 3.15
C ALA A 177 27.44 0.72 2.16
N ARG A 178 26.33 0.01 2.43
CA ARG A 178 25.81 -1.05 1.54
C ARG A 178 25.39 -0.49 0.19
N LEU A 179 24.73 0.67 0.20
CA LEU A 179 24.27 1.28 -1.03
C LEU A 179 25.43 1.86 -1.85
N ARG A 180 26.46 2.47 -1.21
CA ARG A 180 27.69 2.89 -1.93
C ARG A 180 28.35 1.71 -2.64
N LYS A 181 28.55 0.59 -1.95
CA LYS A 181 29.09 -0.63 -2.55
C LYS A 181 28.24 -1.13 -3.73
N HIS A 182 26.93 -1.06 -3.61
CA HIS A 182 26.00 -1.40 -4.71
C HIS A 182 26.17 -0.42 -5.87
N LEU A 183 26.28 0.89 -5.61
CA LEU A 183 26.46 1.91 -6.65
C LEU A 183 27.82 1.77 -7.38
N GLU A 184 28.88 1.30 -6.72
CA GLU A 184 30.14 0.96 -7.38
C GLU A 184 29.97 -0.17 -8.41
N TYR A 185 29.18 -1.19 -8.06
CA TYR A 185 28.80 -2.24 -9.02
C TYR A 185 27.99 -1.69 -10.20
N VAL A 186 26.98 -0.87 -9.92
CA VAL A 186 26.12 -0.25 -10.94
C VAL A 186 26.94 0.69 -11.83
N HIS A 187 27.91 1.42 -11.27
CA HIS A 187 28.80 2.29 -12.04
C HIS A 187 29.66 1.51 -13.02
N ARG A 188 30.26 0.39 -12.58
CA ARG A 188 31.03 -0.49 -13.48
C ARG A 188 30.16 -1.04 -14.62
N GLN A 189 28.92 -1.45 -14.32
CA GLN A 189 27.97 -1.90 -15.32
C GLN A 189 27.62 -0.79 -16.32
N TRP A 190 27.39 0.43 -15.83
CA TRP A 190 27.12 1.59 -16.69
C TRP A 190 28.32 1.93 -17.57
N CYS A 191 29.56 1.92 -17.05
CA CYS A 191 30.76 2.14 -17.85
C CYS A 191 30.89 1.10 -18.98
N ALA A 192 30.62 -0.18 -18.69
CA ALA A 192 30.63 -1.23 -19.71
C ALA A 192 29.55 -1.02 -20.77
N ASP A 193 28.34 -0.63 -20.36
CA ASP A 193 27.25 -0.29 -21.28
C ASP A 193 27.63 0.88 -22.18
N VAL A 194 28.24 1.94 -21.62
CA VAL A 194 28.69 3.12 -22.37
C VAL A 194 29.78 2.75 -23.38
N ALA A 195 30.73 1.92 -22.99
CA ALA A 195 31.79 1.44 -23.88
C ALA A 195 31.22 0.60 -25.05
N ALA A 196 30.12 -0.12 -24.81
CA ALA A 196 29.41 -0.90 -25.83
C ALA A 196 28.40 -0.07 -26.66
N GLY A 197 28.40 1.27 -26.57
CA GLY A 197 27.48 2.13 -27.31
C GLY A 197 26.04 2.20 -26.74
N ALA A 198 25.82 1.63 -25.56
CA ALA A 198 24.58 1.63 -24.81
C ALA A 198 24.62 2.65 -23.66
N GLY A 199 24.03 2.32 -22.51
CA GLY A 199 24.08 3.13 -21.28
C GLY A 199 23.01 4.22 -21.23
N PHE A 200 22.00 4.14 -22.09
CA PHE A 200 20.86 5.06 -22.08
C PHE A 200 19.76 4.58 -21.13
N VAL A 201 19.04 5.53 -20.56
CA VAL A 201 17.84 5.32 -19.75
C VAL A 201 16.67 6.14 -20.28
N ALA A 202 15.44 5.73 -20.01
CA ALA A 202 14.28 6.55 -20.31
C ALA A 202 14.23 7.73 -19.33
N LEU A 203 14.14 8.95 -19.83
CA LEU A 203 13.89 10.15 -19.02
C LEU A 203 12.39 10.37 -18.83
N PRO A 204 11.97 10.97 -17.70
CA PRO A 204 10.57 11.33 -17.49
C PRO A 204 10.14 12.46 -18.45
N HIS A 205 8.90 12.36 -18.94
CA HIS A 205 8.26 13.33 -19.83
C HIS A 205 9.11 13.74 -21.05
N ALA A 206 9.21 15.04 -21.33
CA ALA A 206 9.98 15.62 -22.43
C ALA A 206 11.37 16.11 -21.99
N LEU A 207 11.92 15.58 -20.89
CA LEU A 207 13.25 16.01 -20.41
C LEU A 207 14.37 15.63 -21.37
N ASP A 208 14.19 14.62 -22.19
CA ASP A 208 15.08 14.24 -23.29
C ASP A 208 15.25 15.37 -24.33
N ARG A 209 14.23 16.21 -24.52
CA ARG A 209 14.31 17.39 -25.39
C ARG A 209 15.00 18.57 -24.72
N LYS A 210 14.89 18.71 -23.40
CA LYS A 210 15.46 19.82 -22.63
C LYS A 210 16.92 19.60 -22.29
N TYR A 211 17.28 18.37 -21.94
CA TYR A 211 18.64 17.99 -21.51
C TYR A 211 19.20 16.94 -22.47
N VAL A 212 19.89 17.43 -23.50
CA VAL A 212 20.57 16.60 -24.49
C VAL A 212 21.62 15.75 -23.76
N ASN A 213 21.64 14.44 -23.99
CA ASN A 213 22.53 13.45 -23.37
C ASN A 213 22.29 13.09 -21.89
N ALA A 214 21.38 13.76 -21.18
CA ALA A 214 21.07 13.40 -19.79
C ALA A 214 20.61 11.93 -19.63
N ASP A 215 20.02 11.35 -20.68
CA ASP A 215 19.63 9.94 -20.73
C ASP A 215 20.82 8.96 -20.69
N ARG A 216 22.07 9.44 -20.87
CA ARG A 216 23.31 8.67 -20.78
C ARG A 216 24.19 9.05 -19.59
N GLU A 217 23.91 10.16 -18.93
CA GLU A 217 24.70 10.65 -17.80
C GLU A 217 24.49 9.81 -16.53
N TRP A 218 25.58 9.66 -15.75
CA TRP A 218 25.57 8.91 -14.50
C TRP A 218 24.49 9.35 -13.50
N PRO A 219 24.26 10.62 -13.19
CA PRO A 219 23.25 11.06 -12.22
C PRO A 219 21.83 10.61 -12.57
N TRP A 220 21.55 10.35 -13.84
CA TRP A 220 20.23 9.91 -14.32
C TRP A 220 20.06 8.40 -14.36
N GLN A 221 21.12 7.63 -14.13
CA GLN A 221 21.03 6.18 -14.11
C GLN A 221 20.19 5.69 -12.93
N TRP A 222 19.65 4.47 -13.09
CA TRP A 222 18.85 3.84 -12.04
C TRP A 222 19.74 3.37 -10.89
N VAL A 223 19.27 3.55 -9.65
CA VAL A 223 19.91 2.93 -8.46
C VAL A 223 19.83 1.41 -8.55
N PHE A 224 18.72 0.88 -9.04
CA PHE A 224 18.48 -0.55 -9.22
C PHE A 224 18.22 -0.87 -10.70
N PRO A 225 19.24 -0.97 -11.54
CA PRO A 225 19.07 -1.27 -12.95
C PRO A 225 18.66 -2.74 -13.16
N ALA A 226 17.94 -3.00 -14.26
CA ALA A 226 17.67 -4.33 -14.73
C ALA A 226 18.96 -5.00 -15.26
N THR A 227 18.99 -6.34 -15.27
CA THR A 227 20.15 -7.11 -15.79
C THR A 227 20.28 -7.01 -17.30
N ARG A 228 19.16 -6.85 -18.03
CA ARG A 228 19.11 -6.81 -19.49
C ARG A 228 18.92 -5.38 -20.01
N THR A 229 19.50 -5.12 -21.17
CA THR A 229 19.21 -3.94 -22.00
C THR A 229 18.15 -4.26 -23.03
N TYR A 230 17.55 -3.23 -23.63
CA TYR A 230 16.61 -3.35 -24.74
C TYR A 230 16.83 -2.23 -25.75
N CYS A 231 16.56 -2.53 -27.02
CA CYS A 231 16.59 -1.50 -28.08
C CYS A 231 15.23 -0.75 -28.08
N HIS A 232 15.28 0.57 -27.97
CA HIS A 232 14.08 1.40 -28.06
C HIS A 232 13.68 1.58 -29.52
N ALA A 233 12.50 1.06 -29.90
CA ALA A 233 12.08 0.90 -31.28
C ALA A 233 12.09 2.21 -32.10
N GLU A 234 11.71 3.35 -31.50
CA GLU A 234 11.61 4.64 -32.19
C GLU A 234 12.97 5.34 -32.37
N THR A 235 13.91 5.15 -31.44
CA THR A 235 15.19 5.90 -31.43
C THR A 235 16.40 5.04 -31.72
N GLY A 236 16.26 3.71 -31.76
CA GLY A 236 17.37 2.76 -31.88
C GLY A 236 18.32 2.75 -30.68
N LYS A 237 18.13 3.61 -29.67
CA LYS A 237 18.99 3.67 -28.48
C LYS A 237 18.89 2.39 -27.65
N ILE A 238 20.04 1.83 -27.25
CA ILE A 238 20.08 0.68 -26.34
C ILE A 238 19.97 1.17 -24.90
N ARG A 239 18.82 0.95 -24.31
CA ARG A 239 18.44 1.43 -22.98
C ARG A 239 18.47 0.32 -21.94
N ARG A 240 18.73 0.69 -20.68
CA ARG A 240 18.53 -0.16 -19.52
C ARG A 240 17.35 0.36 -18.69
N HIS A 241 16.44 -0.57 -18.35
CA HIS A 241 15.31 -0.25 -17.47
C HIS A 241 15.70 -0.42 -16.00
N HIS A 242 14.87 0.03 -15.08
CA HIS A 242 15.01 -0.33 -13.68
C HIS A 242 14.63 -1.79 -13.44
N LEU A 243 15.02 -2.35 -12.31
CA LEU A 243 14.62 -3.68 -11.88
C LEU A 243 13.09 -3.81 -11.90
N HIS A 244 12.57 -4.92 -12.43
CA HIS A 244 11.14 -5.11 -12.53
C HIS A 244 10.53 -5.46 -11.17
N GLU A 245 9.38 -4.88 -10.84
CA GLU A 245 8.72 -5.07 -9.54
C GLU A 245 8.40 -6.52 -9.21
N THR A 246 8.11 -7.35 -10.22
CA THR A 246 7.79 -8.78 -10.01
C THR A 246 8.95 -9.58 -9.42
N VAL A 247 10.20 -9.16 -9.64
CA VAL A 247 11.37 -9.82 -9.04
C VAL A 247 11.28 -9.66 -7.53
N VAL A 248 11.14 -8.41 -7.05
CA VAL A 248 11.06 -8.13 -5.62
C VAL A 248 9.81 -8.77 -4.99
N GLN A 249 8.67 -8.69 -5.67
CA GLN A 249 7.42 -9.30 -5.20
C GLN A 249 7.55 -10.80 -5.00
N LYS A 250 8.12 -11.50 -6.00
CA LYS A 250 8.34 -12.95 -5.97
C LYS A 250 9.30 -13.34 -4.85
N GLU A 251 10.43 -12.66 -4.74
CA GLU A 251 11.45 -12.98 -3.73
C GLU A 251 10.96 -12.69 -2.30
N VAL A 252 10.23 -11.59 -2.07
CA VAL A 252 9.59 -11.32 -0.78
C VAL A 252 8.59 -12.41 -0.42
N HIS A 253 7.80 -12.89 -1.38
CA HIS A 253 6.85 -13.97 -1.13
C HIS A 253 7.54 -15.30 -0.79
N ILE A 254 8.64 -15.64 -1.48
CA ILE A 254 9.45 -16.82 -1.17
C ILE A 254 10.09 -16.68 0.21
N ALA A 255 10.73 -15.54 0.49
CA ALA A 255 11.38 -15.28 1.77
C ALA A 255 10.40 -15.33 2.96
N ALA A 256 9.16 -14.87 2.78
CA ALA A 256 8.13 -14.97 3.82
C ALA A 256 7.79 -16.42 4.17
N ARG A 257 7.75 -17.31 3.19
CA ARG A 257 7.55 -18.75 3.40
C ARG A 257 8.75 -19.38 4.11
N VAL A 258 9.97 -19.06 3.66
CA VAL A 258 11.21 -19.56 4.29
C VAL A 258 11.32 -19.07 5.73
N ALA A 259 10.92 -17.84 5.99
CA ALA A 259 10.87 -17.26 7.34
C ALA A 259 9.76 -17.83 8.24
N GLY A 260 8.90 -18.72 7.73
CA GLY A 260 7.78 -19.30 8.48
C GLY A 260 6.73 -18.28 8.91
N LEU A 261 6.60 -17.15 8.20
CA LEU A 261 5.65 -16.11 8.57
C LEU A 261 4.21 -16.54 8.24
N ALA A 262 3.34 -16.55 9.26
CA ALA A 262 1.91 -16.78 9.07
C ALA A 262 1.20 -15.63 8.35
N LYS A 263 1.78 -14.43 8.41
CA LYS A 263 1.26 -13.22 7.76
C LYS A 263 1.68 -13.16 6.29
N ASN A 264 0.75 -12.77 5.42
CA ASN A 264 1.09 -12.54 4.01
C ASN A 264 1.94 -11.27 3.86
N ALA A 265 3.24 -11.46 3.65
CA ALA A 265 4.18 -10.38 3.45
C ALA A 265 4.33 -10.03 1.98
N THR A 266 4.23 -8.76 1.68
CA THR A 266 4.43 -8.15 0.37
C THR A 266 5.38 -6.95 0.48
N PRO A 267 5.92 -6.40 -0.62
CA PRO A 267 6.71 -5.17 -0.54
C PRO A 267 5.97 -4.01 0.15
N HIS A 268 4.64 -3.93 0.01
CA HIS A 268 3.84 -2.93 0.73
C HIS A 268 3.79 -3.15 2.24
N THR A 269 3.95 -4.38 2.69
CA THR A 269 3.98 -4.72 4.13
C THR A 269 5.15 -4.04 4.84
N PHE A 270 6.33 -3.92 4.20
CA PHE A 270 7.46 -3.15 4.75
C PHE A 270 7.11 -1.69 4.99
N ARG A 271 6.43 -1.06 4.04
CA ARG A 271 5.98 0.33 4.19
C ARG A 271 4.89 0.48 5.25
N HIS A 272 3.98 -0.50 5.38
CA HIS A 272 3.00 -0.53 6.46
C HIS A 272 3.68 -0.66 7.83
N SER A 273 4.65 -1.58 7.95
CA SER A 273 5.43 -1.75 9.17
C SER A 273 6.25 -0.51 9.52
N PHE A 274 6.84 0.20 8.54
CA PHE A 274 7.50 1.49 8.75
C PHE A 274 6.55 2.50 9.40
N ALA A 275 5.35 2.68 8.84
CA ALA A 275 4.39 3.65 9.36
C ALA A 275 3.90 3.26 10.77
N THR A 276 3.63 1.97 10.98
CA THR A 276 3.21 1.41 12.27
C THR A 276 4.26 1.63 13.34
N HIS A 277 5.52 1.26 13.05
CA HIS A 277 6.60 1.36 14.03
C HIS A 277 6.98 2.81 14.35
N LEU A 278 6.85 3.75 13.39
CA LEU A 278 7.01 5.17 13.71
C LEU A 278 5.91 5.68 14.64
N LEU A 279 4.67 5.23 14.47
CA LEU A 279 3.59 5.57 15.41
C LEU A 279 3.83 4.96 16.80
N GLU A 280 4.30 3.70 16.87
CA GLU A 280 4.69 3.05 18.13
C GLU A 280 5.82 3.80 18.84
N ASP A 281 6.78 4.36 18.08
CA ASP A 281 7.88 5.19 18.58
C ASP A 281 7.43 6.61 18.96
N GLY A 282 6.13 6.94 18.83
CA GLY A 282 5.56 8.22 19.27
C GLY A 282 5.64 9.36 18.26
N TYR A 283 6.04 9.10 17.00
CA TYR A 283 6.03 10.14 15.97
C TYR A 283 4.60 10.54 15.62
N ASP A 284 4.38 11.82 15.40
CA ASP A 284 3.07 12.36 15.06
C ASP A 284 2.60 11.92 13.65
N ILE A 285 1.29 11.80 13.49
CA ILE A 285 0.68 11.27 12.27
C ILE A 285 0.89 12.19 11.05
N ARG A 286 1.08 13.50 11.25
CA ARG A 286 1.33 14.45 10.16
C ARG A 286 2.74 14.31 9.62
N THR A 287 3.71 14.07 10.49
CA THR A 287 5.09 13.74 10.09
C THR A 287 5.11 12.46 9.27
N ILE A 288 4.42 11.41 9.74
CA ILE A 288 4.31 10.14 8.99
C ILE A 288 3.59 10.36 7.66
N GLN A 289 2.51 11.14 7.63
CA GLN A 289 1.80 11.49 6.39
C GLN A 289 2.73 12.14 5.36
N LYS A 290 3.58 13.09 5.79
CA LYS A 290 4.57 13.77 4.92
C LYS A 290 5.61 12.80 4.38
N LEU A 291 6.20 11.97 5.24
CA LEU A 291 7.19 10.96 4.84
C LEU A 291 6.63 9.97 3.83
N LEU A 292 5.41 9.50 4.05
CA LEU A 292 4.71 8.58 3.17
C LEU A 292 4.20 9.25 1.87
N GLY A 293 4.04 10.57 1.85
CA GLY A 293 3.44 11.29 0.72
C GLY A 293 1.98 10.91 0.50
N HIS A 294 1.18 10.84 1.57
CA HIS A 294 -0.26 10.66 1.49
C HIS A 294 -0.94 12.01 1.33
N ARG A 295 -1.74 12.19 0.28
CA ARG A 295 -2.53 13.41 0.04
C ARG A 295 -3.57 13.63 1.14
N ASP A 296 -4.26 12.56 1.52
CA ASP A 296 -5.31 12.56 2.53
C ASP A 296 -4.79 11.89 3.81
N VAL A 297 -4.94 12.56 4.92
CA VAL A 297 -4.57 12.02 6.24
C VAL A 297 -5.35 10.75 6.56
N ARG A 298 -6.57 10.60 6.06
CA ARG A 298 -7.39 9.38 6.23
C ARG A 298 -6.63 8.14 5.79
N THR A 299 -5.78 8.24 4.75
CA THR A 299 -4.90 7.14 4.32
C THR A 299 -3.84 6.79 5.36
N THR A 300 -3.44 7.75 6.21
CA THR A 300 -2.47 7.53 7.29
C THR A 300 -3.17 7.09 8.57
N MET A 301 -4.42 7.55 8.79
CA MET A 301 -5.24 7.15 9.94
C MET A 301 -5.51 5.64 10.01
N ILE A 302 -5.37 4.92 8.90
CA ILE A 302 -5.48 3.45 8.92
C ILE A 302 -4.45 2.77 9.82
N TYR A 303 -3.36 3.45 10.19
CA TYR A 303 -2.33 2.91 11.09
C TYR A 303 -2.65 3.17 12.57
N THR A 304 -3.57 4.06 12.90
CA THR A 304 -3.89 4.41 14.30
C THR A 304 -4.56 3.27 15.07
N HIS A 305 -5.18 2.32 14.36
CA HIS A 305 -5.74 1.13 15.01
C HIS A 305 -4.67 0.25 15.67
N VAL A 306 -3.41 0.34 15.21
CA VAL A 306 -2.29 -0.44 15.78
C VAL A 306 -1.84 0.15 17.10
N LEU A 307 -2.12 1.43 17.32
CA LEU A 307 -1.87 2.05 18.62
C LEU A 307 -2.67 1.41 19.74
N GLY A 308 -3.59 0.44 19.41
CA GLY A 308 -4.26 -0.54 20.30
C GLY A 308 -4.39 -0.15 21.78
N ARG A 309 -3.93 1.05 22.10
CA ARG A 309 -4.06 1.76 23.34
C ARG A 309 -5.46 2.34 23.31
N GLY A 310 -6.43 1.46 23.59
CA GLY A 310 -7.73 1.92 24.07
C GLY A 310 -7.52 2.87 25.26
N PRO A 311 -8.57 3.25 25.98
CA PRO A 311 -8.45 4.08 27.19
C PRO A 311 -7.35 3.64 28.15
N GLN A 312 -6.98 2.36 28.13
CA GLN A 312 -5.90 1.74 28.96
C GLN A 312 -4.47 2.08 28.51
N GLY A 313 -4.26 2.70 27.35
CA GLY A 313 -2.92 3.07 26.87
C GLY A 313 -2.63 4.57 26.87
N VAL A 314 -3.61 5.39 27.23
CA VAL A 314 -3.46 6.82 27.46
C VAL A 314 -3.30 7.02 28.96
N ARG A 315 -2.12 7.46 29.41
CA ARG A 315 -1.96 7.90 30.79
C ARG A 315 -2.84 9.12 31.02
N SER A 316 -3.63 9.08 32.09
CA SER A 316 -4.39 10.26 32.48
C SER A 316 -3.43 11.42 32.82
N PRO A 317 -3.71 12.66 32.40
CA PRO A 317 -2.94 13.82 32.85
C PRO A 317 -2.85 13.90 34.37
N LEU A 318 -3.83 13.36 35.10
CA LEU A 318 -3.86 13.30 36.57
C LEU A 318 -2.78 12.37 37.11
N GLU A 319 -2.46 11.25 36.43
CA GLU A 319 -1.37 10.35 36.86
C GLU A 319 -0.01 11.05 36.84
N GLY A 320 0.23 11.92 35.84
CA GLY A 320 1.46 12.72 35.77
C GLY A 320 1.59 13.77 36.89
N LEU A 321 0.49 14.22 37.47
CA LEU A 321 0.52 15.10 38.62
C LEU A 321 0.84 14.33 39.92
N LEU A 322 0.48 13.05 40.00
CA LEU A 322 0.76 12.20 41.15
C LEU A 322 2.21 11.69 41.15
N ASP A 323 2.76 11.38 39.96
CA ASP A 323 4.17 10.98 39.79
C ASP A 323 5.17 12.12 40.14
N GLY A 324 4.71 13.37 40.11
CA GLY A 324 5.50 14.58 40.47
C GLY A 324 5.52 14.95 41.96
N GLY A 325 5.02 14.07 42.85
CA GLY A 325 5.06 14.29 44.31
C GLY A 325 4.11 15.36 44.86
N GLY A 326 3.12 15.80 44.06
CA GLY A 326 2.07 16.72 44.50
C GLY A 326 0.91 15.97 45.13
N ALA A 327 0.77 15.98 46.44
CA ALA A 327 -0.44 15.54 47.11
C ALA A 327 -1.61 16.42 46.66
N LEU A 328 -2.66 15.81 46.08
CA LEU A 328 -3.89 16.52 45.73
C LEU A 328 -4.80 16.79 46.91
N ASP A 329 -4.32 16.51 48.12
CA ASP A 329 -5.03 16.84 49.34
C ASP A 329 -4.89 18.34 49.65
N GLY A 330 -5.96 19.07 49.36
CA GLY A 330 -6.07 20.48 49.78
C GLY A 330 -6.00 20.60 51.30
N PRO A 331 -5.56 21.78 51.82
CA PRO A 331 -5.40 21.98 53.25
C PRO A 331 -6.75 22.00 53.97
N GLY A 332 -6.95 21.00 54.82
CA GLY A 332 -7.80 21.15 55.98
C GLY A 332 -9.28 20.81 55.90
N ALA A 333 -9.59 19.56 56.18
CA ALA A 333 -10.76 19.32 57.00
C ALA A 333 -10.30 18.79 58.35
N ALA A 334 -10.44 19.61 59.39
CA ALA A 334 -10.17 19.24 60.75
C ALA A 334 -11.04 18.05 61.20
N PRO A 335 -10.54 17.17 62.09
CA PRO A 335 -11.31 16.05 62.57
C PRO A 335 -12.44 16.51 63.49
N ALA A 336 -13.68 16.19 63.15
CA ALA A 336 -14.81 16.32 64.07
C ALA A 336 -14.70 15.19 65.10
N GLU A 337 -14.24 15.58 66.28
CA GLU A 337 -14.37 14.78 67.51
C GLU A 337 -15.84 14.65 67.93
N GLY A 338 -16.23 13.45 68.25
CA GLY A 338 -17.23 13.24 69.26
C GLY A 338 -18.63 12.89 68.81
N MET A 339 -18.95 11.61 68.72
CA MET A 339 -20.11 11.12 69.44
C MET A 339 -20.02 9.57 69.63
N ARG A 340 -19.99 9.24 70.90
CA ARG A 340 -19.90 7.85 71.44
C ARG A 340 -21.23 7.11 71.26
N ARG A 341 -21.08 5.83 71.08
CA ARG A 341 -21.85 4.68 71.59
C ARG A 341 -23.37 4.59 71.32
N ALA A 342 -23.74 3.49 70.67
CA ALA A 342 -24.61 2.49 71.27
C ALA A 342 -24.47 1.17 70.49
N ALA A 343 -24.06 0.17 71.24
CA ALA A 343 -24.04 -1.22 70.81
C ALA A 343 -25.44 -1.81 70.98
N ILE A 344 -25.92 -2.62 70.07
CA ILE A 344 -26.87 -3.69 70.31
C ILE A 344 -26.47 -4.86 69.36
N GLY A 345 -26.14 -6.00 69.98
CA GLY A 345 -25.77 -7.23 69.35
C GLY A 345 -26.98 -8.13 69.02
N PRO A 346 -26.77 -9.41 68.83
CA PRO A 346 -27.20 -10.12 67.62
C PRO A 346 -28.39 -11.10 67.85
N GLN A 347 -29.08 -11.50 66.82
CA GLN A 347 -29.88 -12.72 66.70
C GLN A 347 -30.45 -12.73 65.24
N GLY A 348 -30.44 -13.75 64.46
CA GLY A 348 -30.42 -15.18 64.68
C GLY A 348 -31.17 -15.83 63.54
N LYS A 349 -30.62 -16.92 63.03
CA LYS A 349 -31.31 -18.04 62.35
C LYS A 349 -31.77 -17.91 60.89
N ASP A 350 -31.03 -18.61 60.05
CA ASP A 350 -31.42 -19.51 58.95
C ASP A 350 -32.68 -20.37 59.33
N PRO A 351 -33.45 -21.01 58.47
CA PRO A 351 -33.06 -21.78 57.29
C PRO A 351 -34.12 -21.86 56.16
N ARG A 352 -33.79 -22.33 54.96
CA ARG A 352 -34.33 -23.48 54.24
C ARG A 352 -34.10 -23.46 52.75
N ARG A 353 -33.30 -24.41 52.30
CA ARG A 353 -33.39 -25.06 50.97
C ARG A 353 -34.67 -25.93 50.89
N PRO A 354 -35.15 -26.32 49.71
CA PRO A 354 -34.69 -27.53 49.02
C PRO A 354 -34.62 -27.33 47.48
N SER A 355 -33.66 -27.89 46.73
CA SER A 355 -33.44 -29.26 46.26
C SER A 355 -34.41 -29.79 45.21
N ALA A 356 -33.83 -30.37 44.20
CA ALA A 356 -34.28 -31.34 43.20
C ALA A 356 -34.50 -30.72 41.78
N GLY A 357 -34.07 -31.30 40.70
CA GLY A 357 -33.42 -32.57 40.43
C GLY A 357 -33.40 -32.77 38.92
N ARG A 358 -32.39 -33.50 38.45
CA ARG A 358 -32.43 -34.46 37.34
C ARG A 358 -33.21 -34.07 36.06
N ASP A 359 -32.69 -34.27 34.84
CA ASP A 359 -32.13 -35.52 34.31
C ASP A 359 -31.49 -35.31 32.94
N ARG A 360 -30.41 -36.00 32.71
CA ARG A 360 -29.84 -36.68 31.56
C ARG A 360 -30.68 -36.81 30.26
N ARG A 361 -29.97 -36.67 29.14
CA ARG A 361 -29.73 -37.61 28.02
C ARG A 361 -29.01 -36.88 26.92
N SER A 362 -27.72 -37.13 26.60
CA SER A 362 -27.17 -38.26 25.84
C SER A 362 -27.94 -38.57 24.55
N CYS A 363 -27.33 -38.19 23.44
CA CYS A 363 -27.33 -39.02 22.24
C CYS A 363 -26.12 -38.73 21.37
N CYS A 364 -25.30 -39.69 21.33
CA CYS A 364 -24.22 -40.04 20.43
C CYS A 364 -24.81 -40.32 19.03
N GLY A 365 -24.08 -39.99 17.98
CA GLY A 365 -24.46 -40.36 16.61
C GLY A 365 -23.32 -40.09 15.64
N SER A 366 -22.31 -40.95 15.71
CA SER A 366 -21.31 -41.19 14.67
C SER A 366 -21.96 -41.76 13.44
N LEU A 367 -21.61 -41.23 12.27
CA LEU A 367 -21.65 -42.01 11.03
C LEU A 367 -20.45 -41.70 10.13
N ARG A 368 -19.77 -42.76 9.86
CA ARG A 368 -18.62 -42.88 8.94
C ARG A 368 -19.07 -43.06 7.49
N LEU A 369 -18.19 -42.63 6.62
CA LEU A 369 -17.72 -43.28 5.36
C LEU A 369 -18.61 -43.31 4.11
N ARG A 370 -17.94 -42.94 3.07
CA ARG A 370 -17.82 -43.46 1.71
C ARG A 370 -18.29 -42.54 0.58
N GLY A 371 -17.34 -42.39 -0.36
CA GLY A 371 -17.52 -41.95 -1.72
C GLY A 371 -16.36 -41.08 -2.16
#